data_95c011c4b43b949393feecf3882f9196
#
_entry.id   95c011c4b43b949393feecf3882f9196
#
_cell.length_a   1.000
_cell.length_b   1.000
_cell.length_c   1.000
_cell.angle_alpha   90.00
_cell.angle_beta   90.00
_cell.angle_gamma   90.00
#
_symmetry.space_group_name_H-M   'P 1'
#
loop_
_entity.id
_entity.type
_entity.pdbx_description
1 polymer ?
#
loop_
_entity_poly.entity_id
_entity_poly.type
_entity_poly.pdbx_seq_one_letter_code
_entity_poly.pdbx_strand_id
1 'polypeptide(L)'
;MRLWHYKLIQHLPRSQLLAQWRELNLIFRQEPSHILINYIYKDEYKNRVDLLAYSNIVLEEMKNRGYRINYGNYDEYFKGVATDIVKPFLNYHDDEYLIICFYNLKEKYMRGQKDFSSDQYSKMLSLLGISKQHIL
;
A
#
# COMPACT_ATOMS: atom_id res chain seq x y z
N MET A 1 8.32 1.31 8.35
CA MET A 1 7.66 0.30 7.50
C MET A 1 6.16 0.36 7.72
N ARG A 2 5.39 0.42 6.65
CA ARG A 2 3.92 0.52 6.70
C ARG A 2 3.35 -0.02 5.39
N LEU A 3 2.23 -0.74 5.43
CA LEU A 3 1.46 -1.01 4.21
C LEU A 3 0.45 0.12 4.05
N TRP A 4 0.60 0.92 3.01
CA TRP A 4 -0.33 2.01 2.73
C TRP A 4 -1.72 1.45 2.48
N HIS A 5 -2.75 2.17 2.92
CA HIS A 5 -4.14 1.76 2.65
C HIS A 5 -4.31 1.47 1.15
N TYR A 6 -4.95 0.35 0.81
CA TYR A 6 -4.98 -0.13 -0.58
C TYR A 6 -5.58 0.89 -1.56
N LYS A 7 -6.50 1.75 -1.10
CA LYS A 7 -7.10 2.78 -1.96
C LYS A 7 -6.11 3.86 -2.39
N LEU A 8 -5.01 4.03 -1.67
CA LEU A 8 -4.01 5.06 -1.98
C LEU A 8 -2.96 4.60 -2.97
N ILE A 9 -2.83 3.29 -3.19
CA ILE A 9 -1.72 2.72 -3.98
C ILE A 9 -1.63 3.36 -5.37
N GLN A 10 -2.76 3.50 -6.07
CA GLN A 10 -2.75 4.05 -7.44
C GLN A 10 -2.37 5.53 -7.50
N HIS A 11 -2.38 6.23 -6.37
CA HIS A 11 -2.05 7.67 -6.30
C HIS A 11 -0.71 7.94 -5.63
N LEU A 12 0.01 6.90 -5.21
CA LEU A 12 1.29 7.07 -4.54
C LEU A 12 2.33 7.68 -5.49
N PRO A 13 3.16 8.63 -5.00
CA PRO A 13 4.34 9.05 -5.75
C PRO A 13 5.26 7.85 -5.98
N ARG A 14 6.09 7.96 -7.01
CA ARG A 14 7.00 6.88 -7.39
C ARG A 14 7.83 6.34 -6.22
N SER A 15 8.39 7.24 -5.42
CA SER A 15 9.24 6.85 -4.28
C SER A 15 8.52 5.92 -3.30
N GLN A 16 7.26 6.26 -2.96
CA GLN A 16 6.48 5.44 -2.03
C GLN A 16 6.03 4.13 -2.65
N LEU A 17 5.67 4.14 -3.92
CA LEU A 17 5.25 2.90 -4.59
C LEU A 17 6.41 1.90 -4.68
N LEU A 18 7.58 2.35 -5.10
CA LEU A 18 8.77 1.50 -5.18
C LEU A 18 9.22 1.03 -3.80
N ALA A 19 9.17 1.91 -2.80
CA ALA A 19 9.48 1.55 -1.42
C ALA A 19 8.51 0.48 -0.90
N GLN A 20 7.21 0.61 -1.21
CA GLN A 20 6.22 -0.39 -0.82
C GLN A 20 6.55 -1.76 -1.41
N TRP A 21 6.94 -1.80 -2.67
CA TRP A 21 7.33 -3.06 -3.31
C TRP A 21 8.58 -3.66 -2.65
N ARG A 22 9.59 -2.85 -2.34
CA ARG A 22 10.77 -3.31 -1.61
C ARG A 22 10.43 -3.88 -0.23
N GLU A 23 9.53 -3.21 0.48
CA GLU A 23 9.06 -3.66 1.81
C GLU A 23 8.29 -4.97 1.72
N LEU A 24 7.42 -5.11 0.71
CA LEU A 24 6.73 -6.38 0.46
C LEU A 24 7.72 -7.51 0.19
N ASN A 25 8.75 -7.26 -0.63
CA ASN A 25 9.79 -8.26 -0.90
C ASN A 25 10.54 -8.65 0.38
N LEU A 26 10.78 -7.71 1.29
CA LEU A 26 11.37 -8.04 2.59
C LEU A 26 10.44 -8.95 3.39
N ILE A 27 9.14 -8.68 3.37
CA ILE A 27 8.14 -9.54 4.01
C ILE A 27 8.18 -10.94 3.41
N PHE A 28 8.22 -11.06 2.08
CA PHE A 28 8.27 -12.36 1.40
C PHE A 28 9.49 -13.18 1.78
N ARG A 29 10.63 -12.53 2.01
CA ARG A 29 11.89 -13.21 2.34
C ARG A 29 12.09 -13.51 3.81
N GLN A 30 11.63 -12.64 4.72
CA GLN A 30 12.03 -12.67 6.12
C GLN A 30 10.89 -12.60 7.12
N GLU A 31 9.69 -12.23 6.70
CA GLU A 31 8.55 -12.01 7.59
C GLU A 31 8.92 -11.16 8.81
N PRO A 32 9.47 -9.95 8.61
CA PRO A 32 9.96 -9.13 9.73
C PRO A 32 8.83 -8.70 10.66
N SER A 33 9.14 -8.58 11.95
CA SER A 33 8.20 -8.02 12.91
C SER A 33 8.35 -6.51 12.96
N HIS A 34 7.23 -5.79 12.84
CA HIS A 34 7.17 -4.35 12.99
C HIS A 34 5.76 -3.96 13.43
N ILE A 35 5.66 -3.07 14.40
CA ILE A 35 4.38 -2.72 15.02
C ILE A 35 3.32 -2.28 13.99
N LEU A 36 3.73 -1.63 12.90
CA LEU A 36 2.79 -1.11 11.91
C LEU A 36 2.35 -2.16 10.89
N ILE A 37 2.97 -3.35 10.85
CA ILE A 37 2.61 -4.39 9.91
C ILE A 37 2.28 -5.74 10.56
N ASN A 38 2.48 -5.89 11.86
CA ASN A 38 2.31 -7.19 12.53
C ASN A 38 0.91 -7.79 12.35
N TYR A 39 -0.10 -6.97 12.07
CA TYR A 39 -1.46 -7.46 11.84
C TYR A 39 -1.54 -8.44 10.65
N ILE A 40 -0.64 -8.35 9.68
CA ILE A 40 -0.68 -9.23 8.50
C ILE A 40 -0.39 -10.69 8.84
N TYR A 41 0.22 -10.93 10.01
CA TYR A 41 0.56 -12.28 10.49
C TYR A 41 -0.48 -12.85 11.45
N LYS A 42 -1.54 -12.13 11.77
CA LYS A 42 -2.59 -12.62 12.67
C LYS A 42 -3.28 -13.85 12.08
N ASP A 43 -3.89 -14.66 12.93
CA ASP A 43 -4.51 -15.93 12.53
C ASP A 43 -5.49 -15.77 11.36
N GLU A 44 -6.25 -14.67 11.34
CA GLU A 44 -7.22 -14.40 10.27
C GLU A 44 -6.56 -14.14 8.91
N TYR A 45 -5.26 -13.82 8.88
CA TYR A 45 -4.52 -13.49 7.64
C TYR A 45 -3.33 -14.41 7.37
N LYS A 46 -3.07 -15.40 8.21
CA LYS A 46 -1.88 -16.25 8.10
C LYS A 46 -1.86 -17.14 6.84
N ASN A 47 -2.99 -17.32 6.18
CA ASN A 47 -3.08 -18.05 4.93
C ASN A 47 -2.53 -17.28 3.73
N ARG A 48 -2.08 -16.05 3.93
CA ARG A 48 -1.48 -15.16 2.93
C ARG A 48 -2.43 -14.68 1.81
N VAL A 49 -3.72 -14.97 1.91
CA VAL A 49 -4.69 -14.61 0.85
C VAL A 49 -4.86 -13.10 0.75
N ASP A 50 -4.97 -12.41 1.90
CA ASP A 50 -5.08 -10.95 1.93
C ASP A 50 -3.77 -10.28 1.49
N LEU A 51 -2.63 -10.80 1.93
CA LEU A 51 -1.34 -10.24 1.52
C LEU A 51 -1.09 -10.42 0.03
N LEU A 52 -1.52 -11.54 -0.55
CA LEU A 52 -1.47 -11.74 -1.99
C LEU A 52 -2.34 -10.71 -2.70
N ALA A 53 -3.57 -10.51 -2.25
CA ALA A 53 -4.46 -9.50 -2.82
C ALA A 53 -3.85 -8.09 -2.75
N TYR A 54 -3.29 -7.73 -1.61
CA TYR A 54 -2.60 -6.45 -1.44
C TYR A 54 -1.41 -6.31 -2.39
N SER A 55 -0.58 -7.34 -2.45
CA SER A 55 0.60 -7.34 -3.33
C SER A 55 0.20 -7.21 -4.79
N ASN A 56 -0.91 -7.82 -5.19
CA ASN A 56 -1.42 -7.72 -6.56
C ASN A 56 -1.88 -6.29 -6.90
N ILE A 57 -2.44 -5.57 -5.93
CA ILE A 57 -2.81 -4.16 -6.14
C ILE A 57 -1.55 -3.32 -6.41
N VAL A 58 -0.49 -3.52 -5.64
CA VAL A 58 0.80 -2.84 -5.85
C VAL A 58 1.39 -3.18 -7.21
N LEU A 59 1.40 -4.48 -7.56
CA LEU A 59 1.92 -4.96 -8.85
C LEU A 59 1.15 -4.37 -10.03
N GLU A 60 -0.16 -4.33 -9.94
CA GLU A 60 -1.01 -3.79 -11.00
C GLU A 60 -0.66 -2.33 -11.27
N GLU A 61 -0.47 -1.53 -10.23
CA GLU A 61 -0.08 -0.13 -10.40
C GLU A 61 1.32 0.00 -10.99
N MET A 62 2.27 -0.84 -10.57
CA MET A 62 3.61 -0.85 -11.13
C MET A 62 3.59 -1.20 -12.62
N LYS A 63 2.76 -2.18 -13.01
CA LYS A 63 2.56 -2.54 -14.42
C LYS A 63 1.96 -1.40 -15.22
N ASN A 64 0.94 -0.76 -14.66
CA ASN A 64 0.28 0.37 -15.32
C ASN A 64 1.25 1.53 -15.59
N ARG A 65 2.25 1.69 -14.73
CA ARG A 65 3.29 2.72 -14.90
C ARG A 65 4.47 2.25 -15.74
N GLY A 66 4.48 1.00 -16.21
CA GLY A 66 5.54 0.44 -17.04
C GLY A 66 6.82 0.11 -16.28
N TYR A 67 6.74 -0.12 -14.96
CA TYR A 67 7.91 -0.44 -14.17
C TYR A 67 8.34 -1.90 -14.38
N ARG A 68 9.65 -2.11 -14.33
CA ARG A 68 10.24 -3.44 -14.37
C ARG A 68 10.06 -4.11 -13.02
N ILE A 69 9.58 -5.37 -13.03
CA ILE A 69 9.23 -6.10 -11.81
C ILE A 69 10.05 -7.38 -11.74
N ASN A 70 10.67 -7.62 -10.57
CA ASN A 70 11.27 -8.91 -10.25
C ASN A 70 10.28 -9.72 -9.41
N TYR A 71 9.80 -10.82 -9.96
CA TYR A 71 8.78 -11.66 -9.32
C TYR A 71 9.34 -12.79 -8.44
N GLY A 72 10.67 -12.96 -8.36
CA GLY A 72 11.28 -14.11 -7.71
C GLY A 72 10.77 -14.38 -6.30
N ASN A 73 10.82 -13.37 -5.44
CA ASN A 73 10.35 -13.52 -4.06
C ASN A 73 8.84 -13.71 -3.97
N TYR A 74 8.10 -12.98 -4.79
CA TYR A 74 6.64 -13.08 -4.88
C TYR A 74 6.19 -14.49 -5.27
N ASP A 75 6.77 -15.04 -6.32
CA ASP A 75 6.42 -16.35 -6.82
C ASP A 75 6.68 -17.46 -5.79
N GLU A 76 7.80 -17.37 -5.09
CA GLU A 76 8.14 -18.34 -4.06
C GLU A 76 7.24 -18.24 -2.85
N TYR A 77 7.00 -17.02 -2.37
CA TYR A 77 6.22 -16.79 -1.14
C TYR A 77 4.76 -17.19 -1.29
N PHE A 78 4.17 -16.93 -2.45
CA PHE A 78 2.75 -17.18 -2.71
C PHE A 78 2.50 -18.48 -3.49
N LYS A 79 3.47 -19.36 -3.54
CA LYS A 79 3.32 -20.66 -4.22
C LYS A 79 2.12 -21.41 -3.64
N GLY A 80 1.18 -21.79 -4.51
CA GLY A 80 -0.02 -22.50 -4.11
C GLY A 80 -1.10 -21.63 -3.46
N VAL A 81 -0.91 -20.31 -3.39
CA VAL A 81 -1.90 -19.38 -2.81
C VAL A 81 -2.66 -18.69 -3.94
N ALA A 82 -3.98 -18.62 -3.81
CA ALA A 82 -4.85 -17.89 -4.72
C ALA A 82 -5.75 -16.96 -3.94
N THR A 83 -6.25 -15.89 -4.58
CA THR A 83 -7.11 -14.91 -3.92
C THR A 83 -8.16 -14.37 -4.87
N ASP A 84 -9.35 -14.11 -4.33
CA ASP A 84 -10.42 -13.35 -4.98
C ASP A 84 -10.76 -12.08 -4.18
N ILE A 85 -9.95 -11.77 -3.17
CA ILE A 85 -10.19 -10.63 -2.29
C ILE A 85 -9.93 -9.33 -3.04
N VAL A 86 -10.91 -8.42 -2.96
CA VAL A 86 -10.83 -7.08 -3.58
C VAL A 86 -10.38 -6.04 -2.56
N LYS A 87 -10.78 -6.20 -1.29
CA LYS A 87 -10.47 -5.28 -0.20
C LYS A 87 -9.61 -5.99 0.85
N PRO A 88 -8.29 -6.06 0.65
CA PRO A 88 -7.42 -6.78 1.58
C PRO A 88 -7.39 -6.13 2.95
N PHE A 89 -7.26 -6.95 3.98
CA PHE A 89 -7.15 -6.52 5.37
C PHE A 89 -8.31 -5.64 5.81
N LEU A 90 -9.54 -6.07 5.52
CA LEU A 90 -10.75 -5.27 5.72
C LEU A 90 -10.89 -4.68 7.12
N ASN A 91 -10.47 -5.41 8.17
CA ASN A 91 -10.57 -4.96 9.55
C ASN A 91 -9.51 -3.94 9.95
N TYR A 92 -8.49 -3.73 9.13
CA TYR A 92 -7.38 -2.82 9.39
C TYR A 92 -7.29 -1.68 8.38
N HIS A 93 -7.57 -1.94 7.11
CA HIS A 93 -7.59 -0.93 6.06
C HIS A 93 -9.00 -0.34 5.94
N ASP A 94 -9.45 0.27 7.02
CA ASP A 94 -10.73 0.97 7.14
C ASP A 94 -10.60 2.47 6.83
N ASP A 95 -11.68 3.22 7.00
CA ASP A 95 -11.69 4.66 6.71
C ASP A 95 -10.78 5.44 7.65
N GLU A 96 -10.70 5.03 8.92
CA GLU A 96 -9.79 5.68 9.87
C GLU A 96 -8.34 5.49 9.46
N TYR A 97 -7.96 4.28 9.06
CA TYR A 97 -6.61 4.01 8.57
C TYR A 97 -6.30 4.77 7.29
N LEU A 98 -7.28 4.92 6.40
CA LEU A 98 -7.12 5.73 5.19
C LEU A 98 -6.72 7.16 5.55
N ILE A 99 -7.36 7.75 6.56
CA ILE A 99 -7.05 9.09 7.04
C ILE A 99 -5.64 9.15 7.62
N ILE A 100 -5.27 8.16 8.44
CA ILE A 100 -3.93 8.08 9.03
C ILE A 100 -2.86 8.02 7.94
N CYS A 101 -3.04 7.17 6.96
CA CYS A 101 -2.11 7.05 5.83
C CYS A 101 -2.03 8.37 5.05
N PHE A 102 -3.17 8.99 4.78
CA PHE A 102 -3.22 10.25 4.07
C PHE A 102 -2.41 11.33 4.80
N TYR A 103 -2.57 11.46 6.12
CA TYR A 103 -1.84 12.48 6.87
C TYR A 103 -0.33 12.26 6.84
N ASN A 104 0.12 11.01 6.84
CA ASN A 104 1.53 10.71 6.67
C ASN A 104 2.04 11.15 5.29
N LEU A 105 1.25 10.94 4.24
CA LEU A 105 1.59 11.37 2.89
C LEU A 105 1.48 12.90 2.73
N LYS A 106 0.49 13.51 3.37
CA LYS A 106 0.32 14.98 3.38
C LYS A 106 1.56 15.67 3.91
N GLU A 107 2.16 15.16 4.97
CA GLU A 107 3.39 15.74 5.50
C GLU A 107 4.49 15.75 4.45
N LYS A 108 4.66 14.65 3.72
CA LYS A 108 5.66 14.57 2.63
C LYS A 108 5.38 15.58 1.53
N TYR A 109 4.12 15.75 1.16
CA TYR A 109 3.71 16.71 0.15
C TYR A 109 4.00 18.14 0.61
N MET A 110 3.62 18.49 1.82
CA MET A 110 3.81 19.83 2.39
C MET A 110 5.29 20.18 2.57
N ARG A 111 6.14 19.17 2.79
CA ARG A 111 7.59 19.38 2.88
C ARG A 111 8.27 19.42 1.51
N GLY A 112 7.51 19.29 0.42
CA GLY A 112 8.03 19.49 -0.93
C GLY A 112 8.70 18.29 -1.56
N GLN A 113 8.24 17.06 -1.27
CA GLN A 113 8.76 15.88 -1.95
C GLN A 113 8.62 16.03 -3.46
N LYS A 114 9.73 15.93 -4.20
CA LYS A 114 9.81 16.31 -5.61
C LYS A 114 8.94 15.49 -6.54
N ASP A 115 8.81 14.20 -6.29
CA ASP A 115 8.02 13.31 -7.14
C ASP A 115 6.56 13.18 -6.70
N PHE A 116 6.10 14.07 -5.83
CA PHE A 116 4.72 14.09 -5.34
C PHE A 116 3.97 15.26 -5.98
N SER A 117 3.17 14.96 -7.00
CA SER A 117 2.48 16.00 -7.77
C SER A 117 1.21 16.50 -7.07
N SER A 118 0.79 17.72 -7.41
CA SER A 118 -0.49 18.27 -6.95
C SER A 118 -1.68 17.45 -7.41
N ASP A 119 -1.58 16.82 -8.57
CA ASP A 119 -2.63 15.94 -9.10
C ASP A 119 -2.79 14.69 -8.25
N GLN A 120 -1.69 14.04 -7.88
CA GLN A 120 -1.71 12.89 -6.97
C GLN A 120 -2.33 13.27 -5.62
N TYR A 121 -1.92 14.40 -5.07
CA TYR A 121 -2.42 14.88 -3.80
C TYR A 121 -3.93 15.19 -3.87
N SER A 122 -4.40 15.84 -4.94
CA SER A 122 -5.81 16.14 -5.14
C SER A 122 -6.66 14.88 -5.24
N LYS A 123 -6.15 13.85 -5.92
CA LYS A 123 -6.86 12.56 -6.01
C LYS A 123 -6.97 11.87 -4.66
N MET A 124 -5.94 11.95 -3.84
CA MET A 124 -6.01 11.44 -2.46
C MET A 124 -7.07 12.18 -1.64
N LEU A 125 -7.13 13.50 -1.76
CA LEU A 125 -8.16 14.30 -1.08
C LEU A 125 -9.57 13.87 -1.50
N SER A 126 -9.77 13.60 -2.77
CA SER A 126 -11.07 13.14 -3.30
C SER A 126 -11.49 11.80 -2.70
N LEU A 127 -10.53 10.89 -2.48
CA LEU A 127 -10.81 9.60 -1.86
C LEU A 127 -11.33 9.73 -0.43
N LEU A 128 -10.89 10.73 0.29
CA LEU A 128 -11.31 10.93 1.68
C LEU A 128 -12.73 11.49 1.79
N GLY A 129 -13.30 11.99 0.67
CA GLY A 129 -14.59 12.66 0.71
C GLY A 129 -14.60 13.94 1.55
N ILE A 130 -13.41 14.52 1.80
CA ILE A 130 -13.24 15.70 2.64
C ILE A 130 -12.78 16.85 1.76
N SER A 131 -13.42 18.01 1.92
CA SER A 131 -13.00 19.21 1.19
C SER A 131 -11.62 19.67 1.66
N LYS A 132 -10.88 20.34 0.76
CA LYS A 132 -9.57 20.92 1.11
C LYS A 132 -9.61 21.78 2.37
N GLN A 133 -10.72 22.46 2.61
CA GLN A 133 -10.89 23.35 3.75
C GLN A 133 -10.83 22.62 5.10
N HIS A 134 -11.25 21.37 5.14
CA HIS A 134 -11.24 20.59 6.38
C HIS A 134 -9.87 19.99 6.70
N ILE A 135 -8.98 19.93 5.71
CA ILE A 135 -7.65 19.32 5.86
C ILE A 135 -6.58 20.39 6.11
N LEU A 136 -6.79 21.55 5.53
CA LEU A 136 -5.90 22.69 5.69
C LEU A 136 -6.22 23.45 6.98
#